data_5d835424e1b1fc168fefaff378ba03f6
#
_entry.id   5d835424e1b1fc168fefaff378ba03f6
#
_cell.length_a   1.000
_cell.length_b   1.000
_cell.length_c   1.000
_cell.angle_alpha   90.00
_cell.angle_beta   90.00
_cell.angle_gamma   90.00
#
_symmetry.space_group_name_H-M   'P 1'
#
loop_
_entity.id
_entity.type
_entity.pdbx_description
1 polymer ?
#
loop_
_entity_poly.entity_id
_entity_poly.type
_entity_poly.pdbx_seq_one_letter_code
_entity_poly.pdbx_strand_id
1 'polypeptide(L)'
;MQPSSSPSNVFHFGIFQLDLKAAELHKAGVKVKLQDQPFRVLVLLVSRAGEVVTREELRQSVWPGNVYVDFDQGLNNAIKKVREALGDSADSPRFIETVARHGYRFIAAASAAPARIAQPQSRFALRTGRIGILISSAAVVFAAVGYWAWHGSAMPAGPASEKVVLAVLPFENLSRDPDQEFFSDGLTEEMIAQLGKLNPEQLTVVTRASVARYKRTSLSVAQIGTELHADYVLQGSVRRAPDRVRITVHLIRVPEQTDRWSDSYDRELKDMLTLQDSVARTIANQIHVALTPGQQSRLAIRRNVDAEAYEAYLKGRYYWNKRTAEGMLRAQVYFQQAINRDPSFGAAYSGLADCNSGLTWHGFTSPAETLPKAHAAARKAIEIDPQSAEAHASLALVLDHEWDWPQAEAEFKRALQLDPNYANAHHWYGDYLSIRGRHDEALVEAKKALDLDPLNLMIGTWAALRYYLARNYAAAIEQSRNTIELDSNFAAAHLLLGESYVQAGMPEKGLVELQSATSLSGSNPLYLAQVGVAYASAGKKEEALQIIGQLQTTSSRRYVSPYGLAQIYAALNDKEQTFNWLRIANDDRAVWMSYLAVDPVFERYRSDQRFQDLIRSVRLLP
;
A
#
# COMPACT_ATOMS: atom_id res chain seq x y z
N MET A 1 9.73 46.50 -44.23
CA MET A 1 8.49 45.84 -43.76
C MET A 1 8.83 44.41 -43.41
N GLN A 2 8.99 44.11 -42.11
CA GLN A 2 9.12 42.73 -41.59
C GLN A 2 7.71 42.19 -41.35
N PRO A 3 7.40 40.90 -41.63
CA PRO A 3 6.11 40.35 -41.33
C PRO A 3 6.01 40.06 -39.83
N SER A 4 4.96 40.57 -39.20
CA SER A 4 4.56 40.32 -37.83
C SER A 4 4.28 38.81 -37.63
N SER A 5 5.10 38.15 -36.83
CA SER A 5 4.86 36.77 -36.37
C SER A 5 3.65 36.77 -35.42
N SER A 6 2.58 36.09 -35.81
CA SER A 6 1.47 35.78 -34.91
C SER A 6 1.99 35.01 -33.69
N PRO A 7 1.54 35.31 -32.48
CA PRO A 7 1.99 34.57 -31.27
C PRO A 7 1.61 33.10 -31.40
N SER A 8 2.58 32.21 -31.20
CA SER A 8 2.33 30.77 -31.19
C SER A 8 1.45 30.43 -29.99
N ASN A 9 0.32 29.76 -30.25
CA ASN A 9 -0.66 29.38 -29.21
C ASN A 9 -0.24 28.15 -28.40
N VAL A 10 0.99 27.65 -28.55
CA VAL A 10 1.47 26.42 -27.89
C VAL A 10 2.86 26.65 -27.31
N PHE A 11 3.03 26.34 -26.03
CA PHE A 11 4.31 26.34 -25.34
C PHE A 11 4.80 24.90 -25.09
N HIS A 12 6.10 24.67 -25.29
CA HIS A 12 6.77 23.41 -24.96
C HIS A 12 7.81 23.62 -23.86
N PHE A 13 7.79 22.80 -22.83
CA PHE A 13 8.78 22.80 -21.76
C PHE A 13 8.96 21.39 -21.19
N GLY A 14 10.20 20.89 -21.16
CA GLY A 14 10.49 19.51 -20.82
C GLY A 14 9.68 18.52 -21.65
N ILE A 15 8.90 17.66 -21.02
CA ILE A 15 7.99 16.69 -21.67
C ILE A 15 6.56 17.22 -21.80
N PHE A 16 6.33 18.49 -21.47
CA PHE A 16 5.01 19.11 -21.45
C PHE A 16 4.76 19.98 -22.67
N GLN A 17 3.50 20.01 -23.10
CA GLN A 17 2.96 20.88 -24.12
C GLN A 17 1.72 21.59 -23.56
N LEU A 18 1.73 22.92 -23.54
CA LEU A 18 0.63 23.77 -23.08
C LEU A 18 -0.03 24.43 -24.26
N ASP A 19 -1.25 24.03 -24.61
CA ASP A 19 -2.05 24.57 -25.70
C ASP A 19 -3.02 25.64 -25.15
N LEU A 20 -2.78 26.90 -25.48
CA LEU A 20 -3.58 28.03 -25.02
C LEU A 20 -4.96 28.07 -25.69
N LYS A 21 -5.08 27.56 -26.90
CA LYS A 21 -6.33 27.60 -27.68
C LYS A 21 -7.28 26.48 -27.23
N ALA A 22 -6.74 25.30 -26.98
CA ALA A 22 -7.51 24.18 -26.48
C ALA A 22 -7.74 24.25 -24.95
N ALA A 23 -7.01 25.13 -24.24
CA ALA A 23 -6.94 25.18 -22.78
C ALA A 23 -6.51 23.82 -22.17
N GLU A 24 -5.48 23.21 -22.75
CA GLU A 24 -5.03 21.86 -22.39
C GLU A 24 -3.54 21.80 -22.08
N LEU A 25 -3.21 20.99 -21.06
CA LEU A 25 -1.85 20.59 -20.73
C LEU A 25 -1.67 19.11 -21.15
N HIS A 26 -0.60 18.82 -21.90
CA HIS A 26 -0.24 17.45 -22.26
C HIS A 26 1.15 17.11 -21.69
N LYS A 27 1.32 15.87 -21.21
CA LYS A 27 2.59 15.30 -20.75
C LYS A 27 2.94 14.14 -21.68
N ALA A 28 4.03 14.24 -22.43
CA ALA A 28 4.43 13.24 -23.42
C ALA A 28 3.28 12.83 -24.37
N GLY A 29 2.45 13.80 -24.80
CA GLY A 29 1.30 13.59 -25.69
C GLY A 29 0.00 13.15 -25.00
N VAL A 30 0.03 12.84 -23.69
CA VAL A 30 -1.16 12.47 -22.91
C VAL A 30 -1.74 13.70 -22.20
N LYS A 31 -3.05 13.90 -22.31
CA LYS A 31 -3.74 15.03 -21.66
C LYS A 31 -3.69 14.93 -20.14
N VAL A 32 -3.21 15.97 -19.48
CA VAL A 32 -3.21 16.12 -18.02
C VAL A 32 -4.39 17.00 -17.61
N LYS A 33 -5.24 16.50 -16.74
CA LYS A 33 -6.42 17.24 -16.27
C LYS A 33 -5.98 18.36 -15.32
N LEU A 34 -6.21 19.61 -15.69
CA LEU A 34 -5.94 20.79 -14.88
C LEU A 34 -7.18 21.69 -14.87
N GLN A 35 -7.58 22.16 -13.68
CA GLN A 35 -8.74 23.05 -13.54
C GLN A 35 -8.44 24.46 -14.10
N ASP A 36 -9.47 25.24 -14.40
CA ASP A 36 -9.35 26.53 -15.06
C ASP A 36 -8.41 27.53 -14.33
N GLN A 37 -8.57 27.71 -13.01
CA GLN A 37 -7.71 28.63 -12.25
C GLN A 37 -6.24 28.19 -12.19
N PRO A 38 -5.89 26.94 -11.82
CA PRO A 38 -4.53 26.41 -11.94
C PRO A 38 -3.98 26.51 -13.37
N PHE A 39 -4.80 26.27 -14.40
CA PHE A 39 -4.39 26.39 -15.79
C PHE A 39 -3.99 27.84 -16.13
N ARG A 40 -4.78 28.85 -15.76
CA ARG A 40 -4.47 30.27 -15.97
C ARG A 40 -3.21 30.70 -15.21
N VAL A 41 -3.01 30.19 -13.99
CA VAL A 41 -1.76 30.43 -13.24
C VAL A 41 -0.57 29.88 -14.01
N LEU A 42 -0.66 28.63 -14.52
CA LEU A 42 0.41 28.03 -15.32
C LEU A 42 0.69 28.81 -16.61
N VAL A 43 -0.34 29.22 -17.32
CA VAL A 43 -0.21 30.05 -18.55
C VAL A 43 0.57 31.34 -18.27
N LEU A 44 0.21 32.05 -17.20
CA LEU A 44 0.89 33.30 -16.84
C LEU A 44 2.36 33.07 -16.46
N LEU A 45 2.65 32.03 -15.70
CA LEU A 45 4.01 31.67 -15.29
C LEU A 45 4.87 31.22 -16.48
N VAL A 46 4.33 30.42 -17.40
CA VAL A 46 5.04 29.92 -18.59
C VAL A 46 5.26 31.05 -19.61
N SER A 47 4.29 31.94 -19.77
CA SER A 47 4.43 33.09 -20.69
C SER A 47 5.50 34.11 -20.26
N ARG A 48 5.86 34.09 -18.95
CA ARG A 48 6.92 34.91 -18.36
C ARG A 48 8.04 34.03 -17.77
N ALA A 49 8.40 32.97 -18.48
CA ALA A 49 9.43 32.04 -17.99
C ALA A 49 10.75 32.78 -17.69
N GLY A 50 11.31 32.55 -16.52
CA GLY A 50 12.51 33.23 -16.00
C GLY A 50 12.23 34.48 -15.16
N GLU A 51 11.04 35.10 -15.26
CA GLU A 51 10.67 36.29 -14.50
C GLU A 51 9.92 35.91 -13.22
N VAL A 52 10.01 36.75 -12.18
CA VAL A 52 9.19 36.63 -10.99
C VAL A 52 7.83 37.25 -11.25
N VAL A 53 6.77 36.44 -11.19
CA VAL A 53 5.38 36.92 -11.25
C VAL A 53 4.92 37.11 -9.79
N THR A 54 4.56 38.34 -9.45
CA THR A 54 4.17 38.69 -8.08
C THR A 54 2.80 38.13 -7.71
N ARG A 55 2.55 37.97 -6.39
CA ARG A 55 1.24 37.50 -5.90
C ARG A 55 0.10 38.44 -6.36
N GLU A 56 0.36 39.76 -6.42
CA GLU A 56 -0.61 40.75 -6.84
C GLU A 56 -0.92 40.65 -8.35
N GLU A 57 0.08 40.41 -9.20
CA GLU A 57 -0.12 40.19 -10.65
C GLU A 57 -0.92 38.92 -10.92
N LEU A 58 -0.66 37.84 -10.15
CA LEU A 58 -1.45 36.62 -10.20
C LEU A 58 -2.90 36.86 -9.77
N ARG A 59 -3.11 37.68 -8.72
CA ARG A 59 -4.44 38.06 -8.25
C ARG A 59 -5.22 38.78 -9.35
N GLN A 60 -4.65 39.81 -9.92
CA GLN A 60 -5.31 40.64 -10.94
C GLN A 60 -5.62 39.85 -12.23
N SER A 61 -4.73 38.92 -12.62
CA SER A 61 -4.87 38.19 -13.88
C SER A 61 -5.79 36.97 -13.79
N VAL A 62 -5.84 36.28 -12.62
CA VAL A 62 -6.53 35.01 -12.49
C VAL A 62 -7.85 35.15 -11.70
N TRP A 63 -7.96 36.17 -10.83
CA TRP A 63 -9.16 36.45 -10.00
C TRP A 63 -9.68 37.89 -10.24
N PRO A 64 -10.14 38.25 -11.43
CA PRO A 64 -10.71 39.57 -11.64
C PRO A 64 -12.07 39.70 -10.99
N GLY A 65 -12.21 40.61 -10.01
CA GLY A 65 -13.48 40.96 -9.35
C GLY A 65 -13.42 40.85 -7.83
N ASN A 66 -14.26 41.66 -7.12
CA ASN A 66 -14.40 41.68 -5.65
C ASN A 66 -15.18 40.43 -5.15
N VAL A 67 -14.58 39.25 -5.19
CA VAL A 67 -15.12 38.08 -4.52
C VAL A 67 -14.42 37.95 -3.18
N TYR A 68 -15.17 37.97 -2.08
CA TYR A 68 -14.71 37.70 -0.72
C TYR A 68 -14.32 36.21 -0.59
N VAL A 69 -13.12 35.86 -1.08
CA VAL A 69 -12.48 34.57 -0.86
C VAL A 69 -11.05 34.87 -0.42
N ASP A 70 -10.56 34.14 0.56
CA ASP A 70 -9.17 34.23 0.99
C ASP A 70 -8.25 33.92 -0.21
N PHE A 71 -7.79 35.00 -0.86
CA PHE A 71 -6.98 34.94 -2.08
C PHE A 71 -5.67 34.16 -1.87
N ASP A 72 -5.03 34.34 -0.71
CA ASP A 72 -3.76 33.69 -0.44
C ASP A 72 -3.91 32.16 -0.35
N GLN A 73 -4.99 31.68 0.23
CA GLN A 73 -5.30 30.26 0.27
C GLN A 73 -5.66 29.74 -1.12
N GLY A 74 -6.43 30.50 -1.91
CA GLY A 74 -6.80 30.16 -3.28
C GLY A 74 -5.59 30.07 -4.21
N LEU A 75 -4.66 31.01 -4.11
CA LEU A 75 -3.42 31.02 -4.91
C LEU A 75 -2.50 29.85 -4.51
N ASN A 76 -2.32 29.61 -3.21
CA ASN A 76 -1.48 28.50 -2.74
C ASN A 76 -2.03 27.15 -3.23
N ASN A 77 -3.35 26.95 -3.19
CA ASN A 77 -4.01 25.76 -3.72
C ASN A 77 -3.85 25.65 -5.26
N ALA A 78 -3.97 26.75 -5.99
CA ALA A 78 -3.75 26.73 -7.44
C ALA A 78 -2.30 26.35 -7.81
N ILE A 79 -1.32 26.91 -7.12
CA ILE A 79 0.11 26.56 -7.31
C ILE A 79 0.36 25.10 -6.94
N LYS A 80 -0.22 24.60 -5.83
CA LYS A 80 -0.12 23.19 -5.44
C LYS A 80 -0.62 22.28 -6.57
N LYS A 81 -1.80 22.54 -7.12
CA LYS A 81 -2.37 21.76 -8.23
C LYS A 81 -1.54 21.83 -9.52
N VAL A 82 -0.92 22.98 -9.81
CA VAL A 82 -0.01 23.09 -10.94
C VAL A 82 1.24 22.24 -10.72
N ARG A 83 1.83 22.27 -9.53
CA ARG A 83 2.98 21.40 -9.19
C ARG A 83 2.63 19.92 -9.27
N GLU A 84 1.50 19.51 -8.75
CA GLU A 84 1.00 18.14 -8.87
C GLU A 84 0.89 17.71 -10.34
N ALA A 85 0.30 18.54 -11.19
CA ALA A 85 0.16 18.26 -12.62
C ALA A 85 1.51 18.14 -13.36
N LEU A 86 2.50 18.92 -12.94
CA LEU A 86 3.85 18.92 -13.52
C LEU A 86 4.77 17.86 -12.88
N GLY A 87 4.39 17.25 -11.76
CA GLY A 87 5.27 16.42 -10.96
C GLY A 87 6.43 17.21 -10.35
N ASP A 88 6.14 18.43 -9.85
CA ASP A 88 7.09 19.38 -9.29
C ASP A 88 6.95 19.51 -7.77
N SER A 89 8.03 19.83 -7.07
CA SER A 89 8.07 20.00 -5.61
C SER A 89 8.43 21.43 -5.21
N ALA A 90 7.90 21.92 -4.09
CA ALA A 90 8.25 23.22 -3.53
C ALA A 90 9.68 23.26 -2.99
N ASP A 91 10.18 22.15 -2.47
CA ASP A 91 11.47 22.03 -1.79
C ASP A 91 12.63 21.77 -2.79
N SER A 92 12.32 21.21 -3.96
CA SER A 92 13.26 20.96 -5.04
C SER A 92 12.61 21.29 -6.40
N PRO A 93 12.37 22.57 -6.68
CA PRO A 93 11.58 22.99 -7.83
C PRO A 93 12.33 22.71 -9.15
N ARG A 94 11.63 22.06 -10.08
CA ARG A 94 12.09 21.82 -11.46
C ARG A 94 11.41 22.74 -12.46
N PHE A 95 10.21 23.21 -12.12
CA PHE A 95 9.38 24.06 -12.99
C PHE A 95 8.98 25.35 -12.30
N ILE A 96 8.53 25.33 -11.03
CA ILE A 96 8.01 26.51 -10.35
C ILE A 96 8.76 26.73 -9.03
N GLU A 97 9.57 27.76 -8.99
CA GLU A 97 10.26 28.24 -7.80
C GLU A 97 9.34 29.19 -7.00
N THR A 98 9.32 29.04 -5.68
CA THR A 98 8.71 30.00 -4.76
C THR A 98 9.73 31.06 -4.37
N VAL A 99 9.50 32.32 -4.78
CA VAL A 99 10.33 33.46 -4.33
C VAL A 99 9.71 34.05 -3.08
N ALA A 100 10.33 33.78 -1.92
CA ALA A 100 9.79 34.13 -0.62
C ALA A 100 9.35 35.61 -0.55
N ARG A 101 8.13 35.86 -0.07
CA ARG A 101 7.47 37.18 0.06
C ARG A 101 7.20 37.95 -1.24
N HIS A 102 7.61 37.44 -2.41
CA HIS A 102 7.47 38.17 -3.69
C HIS A 102 6.46 37.47 -4.62
N GLY A 103 6.58 36.16 -4.86
CA GLY A 103 5.70 35.47 -5.81
C GLY A 103 6.27 34.14 -6.27
N TYR A 104 6.10 33.84 -7.55
CA TYR A 104 6.52 32.58 -8.16
C TYR A 104 7.27 32.83 -9.47
N ARG A 105 8.22 31.95 -9.81
CA ARG A 105 8.99 32.01 -11.04
C ARG A 105 8.92 30.67 -11.77
N PHE A 106 8.70 30.68 -13.09
CA PHE A 106 8.86 29.50 -13.91
C PHE A 106 10.32 29.36 -14.33
N ILE A 107 11.00 28.30 -13.87
CA ILE A 107 12.47 28.16 -14.03
C ILE A 107 12.88 27.25 -15.18
N ALA A 108 11.96 26.48 -15.77
CA ALA A 108 12.28 25.65 -16.93
C ALA A 108 12.27 26.46 -18.21
N ALA A 109 13.12 26.10 -19.21
CA ALA A 109 13.12 26.73 -20.51
C ALA A 109 11.80 26.42 -21.23
N ALA A 110 11.04 27.47 -21.59
CA ALA A 110 9.81 27.37 -22.36
C ALA A 110 10.05 27.91 -23.78
N SER A 111 9.65 27.15 -24.80
CA SER A 111 9.76 27.53 -26.23
C SER A 111 8.38 27.69 -26.84
N ALA A 112 8.18 28.83 -27.54
CA ALA A 112 6.94 29.14 -28.23
C ALA A 112 6.92 28.69 -29.71
N ALA A 113 7.90 27.91 -30.17
CA ALA A 113 8.00 27.43 -31.54
C ALA A 113 7.63 25.93 -31.68
N PRO A 114 6.96 25.52 -32.81
CA PRO A 114 6.62 24.12 -33.01
C PRO A 114 7.87 23.26 -33.18
N ALA A 115 8.06 22.25 -32.38
CA ALA A 115 9.11 21.24 -32.56
C ALA A 115 8.81 20.48 -33.86
N ARG A 116 9.63 20.69 -34.90
CA ARG A 116 9.64 19.84 -36.09
C ARG A 116 10.16 18.46 -35.69
N ILE A 117 9.28 17.49 -35.66
CA ILE A 117 9.66 16.06 -35.57
C ILE A 117 10.38 15.74 -36.89
N ALA A 118 11.69 15.51 -36.83
CA ALA A 118 12.50 15.07 -37.96
C ALA A 118 12.11 13.63 -38.32
N GLN A 119 11.40 13.44 -39.42
CA GLN A 119 11.28 12.12 -40.04
C GLN A 119 12.58 11.81 -40.79
N PRO A 120 13.13 10.63 -40.70
CA PRO A 120 14.29 10.21 -41.49
C PRO A 120 13.86 10.01 -42.95
N GLN A 121 14.23 10.92 -43.85
CA GLN A 121 14.11 10.70 -45.31
C GLN A 121 15.26 9.81 -45.79
N SER A 122 14.99 8.55 -46.08
CA SER A 122 15.87 7.71 -46.88
C SER A 122 15.62 7.99 -48.38
N ARG A 123 16.55 8.69 -49.02
CA ARG A 123 16.59 8.79 -50.46
C ARG A 123 17.25 7.52 -51.04
N PHE A 124 16.47 6.63 -51.64
CA PHE A 124 16.98 5.68 -52.60
C PHE A 124 16.32 5.96 -53.94
N ALA A 125 17.15 6.37 -54.93
CA ALA A 125 16.77 6.55 -56.32
C ALA A 125 16.65 5.17 -56.99
N LEU A 126 15.49 4.86 -57.52
CA LEU A 126 15.27 3.72 -58.39
C LEU A 126 15.52 4.09 -59.84
N ARG A 127 16.48 3.44 -60.45
CA ARG A 127 16.67 3.42 -61.92
C ARG A 127 15.89 2.23 -62.50
N THR A 128 15.13 2.55 -63.50
CA THR A 128 14.20 1.68 -64.23
C THR A 128 14.87 0.50 -64.94
N GLY A 129 14.28 -0.69 -64.84
CA GLY A 129 14.49 -1.84 -65.73
C GLY A 129 13.20 -2.64 -65.84
N ARG A 130 12.52 -2.57 -66.99
CA ARG A 130 11.36 -3.37 -67.32
C ARG A 130 11.79 -4.84 -67.48
N ILE A 131 11.16 -5.78 -66.75
CA ILE A 131 10.83 -7.17 -67.08
C ILE A 131 10.34 -7.81 -65.75
N GLY A 132 9.09 -8.32 -65.75
CA GLY A 132 8.63 -9.15 -64.62
C GLY A 132 7.22 -8.89 -64.07
N ILE A 133 6.27 -8.53 -64.93
CA ILE A 133 4.87 -8.48 -64.57
C ILE A 133 4.24 -9.85 -64.85
N LEU A 134 4.40 -10.82 -63.97
CA LEU A 134 3.49 -12.01 -63.84
C LEU A 134 3.80 -12.94 -62.63
N ILE A 135 4.78 -12.58 -61.76
CA ILE A 135 5.02 -13.39 -60.53
C ILE A 135 4.69 -12.60 -59.22
N SER A 136 4.33 -11.33 -59.36
CA SER A 136 4.12 -10.42 -58.19
C SER A 136 2.71 -10.49 -57.55
N SER A 137 1.71 -11.04 -58.27
CA SER A 137 0.33 -11.07 -57.72
C SER A 137 0.10 -12.16 -56.67
N ALA A 138 0.76 -13.31 -56.78
CA ALA A 138 0.65 -14.40 -55.80
C ALA A 138 1.40 -14.09 -54.50
N ALA A 139 2.59 -13.48 -54.58
CA ALA A 139 3.36 -13.09 -53.40
C ALA A 139 2.71 -11.95 -52.56
N VAL A 140 2.07 -11.00 -53.26
CA VAL A 140 1.32 -9.92 -52.57
C VAL A 140 0.06 -10.43 -51.89
N VAL A 141 -0.64 -11.41 -52.50
CA VAL A 141 -1.83 -12.05 -51.87
C VAL A 141 -1.40 -12.93 -50.69
N PHE A 142 -0.29 -13.69 -50.79
CA PHE A 142 0.21 -14.45 -49.65
C PHE A 142 0.80 -13.55 -48.53
N ALA A 143 1.45 -12.46 -48.87
CA ALA A 143 1.94 -11.48 -47.90
C ALA A 143 0.77 -10.72 -47.25
N ALA A 144 -0.27 -10.38 -47.99
CA ALA A 144 -1.49 -9.73 -47.46
C ALA A 144 -2.30 -10.69 -46.60
N VAL A 145 -2.43 -11.97 -46.98
CA VAL A 145 -3.11 -12.98 -46.17
C VAL A 145 -2.28 -13.35 -44.95
N GLY A 146 -0.95 -13.46 -45.07
CA GLY A 146 -0.04 -13.67 -43.93
C GLY A 146 -0.01 -12.46 -42.97
N TYR A 147 0.00 -11.25 -43.50
CA TYR A 147 -0.11 -10.02 -42.71
C TYR A 147 -1.49 -9.90 -42.03
N TRP A 148 -2.55 -10.26 -42.72
CA TRP A 148 -3.91 -10.30 -42.16
C TRP A 148 -4.10 -11.42 -41.13
N ALA A 149 -3.52 -12.61 -41.35
CA ALA A 149 -3.52 -13.69 -40.37
C ALA A 149 -2.64 -13.39 -39.15
N TRP A 150 -1.54 -12.66 -39.32
CA TRP A 150 -0.71 -12.23 -38.19
C TRP A 150 -1.29 -11.05 -37.41
N HIS A 151 -1.93 -10.09 -38.07
CA HIS A 151 -2.55 -8.93 -37.45
C HIS A 151 -4.08 -9.09 -37.19
N GLY A 152 -4.73 -10.04 -37.83
CA GLY A 152 -6.14 -10.33 -37.64
C GLY A 152 -6.47 -11.14 -36.38
N SER A 153 -5.45 -11.64 -35.68
CA SER A 153 -5.65 -12.35 -34.40
C SER A 153 -5.48 -11.44 -33.16
N ALA A 154 -5.07 -10.21 -33.34
CA ALA A 154 -5.18 -9.20 -32.31
C ALA A 154 -6.53 -8.48 -32.49
N MET A 155 -7.57 -9.03 -31.89
CA MET A 155 -8.71 -8.18 -31.52
C MET A 155 -8.13 -6.96 -30.80
N PRO A 156 -8.47 -5.71 -31.20
CA PRO A 156 -8.09 -4.58 -30.37
C PRO A 156 -8.63 -4.88 -28.98
N ALA A 157 -7.75 -4.96 -28.00
CA ALA A 157 -8.17 -4.93 -26.62
C ALA A 157 -9.05 -3.68 -26.53
N GLY A 158 -10.33 -3.86 -26.28
CA GLY A 158 -11.23 -2.76 -26.01
C GLY A 158 -10.60 -1.91 -24.94
N PRO A 159 -10.93 -0.61 -24.83
CA PRO A 159 -10.37 0.24 -23.79
C PRO A 159 -10.46 -0.55 -22.49
N ALA A 160 -9.32 -0.71 -21.79
CA ALA A 160 -9.27 -1.44 -20.54
C ALA A 160 -10.39 -0.85 -19.68
N SER A 161 -11.40 -1.66 -19.39
CA SER A 161 -12.54 -1.24 -18.59
C SER A 161 -11.94 -0.70 -17.30
N GLU A 162 -12.10 0.60 -17.01
CA GLU A 162 -11.69 1.15 -15.73
C GLU A 162 -12.29 0.27 -14.64
N LYS A 163 -11.44 -0.24 -13.73
CA LYS A 163 -11.92 -1.07 -12.63
C LYS A 163 -12.89 -0.27 -11.79
N VAL A 164 -14.01 -0.86 -11.47
CA VAL A 164 -14.98 -0.27 -10.54
C VAL A 164 -14.37 -0.27 -9.14
N VAL A 165 -14.38 0.87 -8.46
CA VAL A 165 -13.91 1.00 -7.08
C VAL A 165 -15.11 1.06 -6.14
N LEU A 166 -15.18 0.11 -5.20
CA LEU A 166 -16.24 -0.01 -4.21
C LEU A 166 -15.68 0.21 -2.79
N ALA A 167 -16.25 1.15 -2.03
CA ALA A 167 -15.97 1.32 -0.62
C ALA A 167 -17.11 0.76 0.23
N VAL A 168 -16.79 -0.15 1.17
CA VAL A 168 -17.74 -0.66 2.16
C VAL A 168 -17.51 0.10 3.47
N LEU A 169 -18.42 1.00 3.84
CA LEU A 169 -18.27 1.77 5.08
C LEU A 169 -18.52 0.89 6.31
N PRO A 170 -17.95 1.25 7.47
CA PRO A 170 -18.21 0.55 8.72
C PRO A 170 -19.71 0.49 9.00
N PHE A 171 -20.23 -0.72 9.20
CA PHE A 171 -21.65 -0.92 9.47
C PHE A 171 -22.01 -0.34 10.85
N GLU A 172 -23.12 0.36 10.90
CA GLU A 172 -23.60 1.00 12.13
C GLU A 172 -24.22 -0.04 13.06
N ASN A 173 -23.80 -0.04 14.34
CA ASN A 173 -24.40 -0.89 15.36
C ASN A 173 -25.69 -0.26 15.90
N LEU A 174 -26.84 -0.82 15.55
CA LEU A 174 -28.17 -0.40 16.05
C LEU A 174 -28.69 -1.27 17.21
N SER A 175 -27.83 -2.13 17.79
CA SER A 175 -28.24 -3.04 18.86
C SER A 175 -28.39 -2.38 20.23
N ARG A 176 -28.08 -1.09 20.40
CA ARG A 176 -28.03 -0.34 21.67
C ARG A 176 -27.05 -0.88 22.72
N ASP A 177 -26.28 -1.89 22.37
CA ASP A 177 -25.27 -2.54 23.20
C ASP A 177 -23.88 -2.24 22.62
N PRO A 178 -23.06 -1.41 23.30
CA PRO A 178 -21.69 -1.11 22.85
C PRO A 178 -20.81 -2.38 22.74
N ASP A 179 -21.09 -3.40 23.54
CA ASP A 179 -20.34 -4.65 23.52
C ASP A 179 -20.58 -5.48 22.23
N GLN A 180 -21.58 -5.10 21.41
CA GLN A 180 -21.81 -5.67 20.07
C GLN A 180 -21.07 -4.96 18.93
N GLU A 181 -20.24 -3.96 19.21
CA GLU A 181 -19.48 -3.21 18.22
C GLU A 181 -18.55 -4.12 17.40
N PHE A 182 -17.95 -5.13 18.04
CA PHE A 182 -17.11 -6.12 17.35
C PHE A 182 -17.85 -6.84 16.22
N PHE A 183 -19.17 -7.02 16.36
CA PHE A 183 -19.96 -7.76 15.39
C PHE A 183 -20.16 -6.94 14.11
N SER A 184 -20.53 -5.67 14.24
CA SER A 184 -20.67 -4.76 13.08
C SER A 184 -19.33 -4.52 12.38
N ASP A 185 -18.25 -4.38 13.15
CA ASP A 185 -16.89 -4.23 12.62
C ASP A 185 -16.40 -5.48 11.90
N GLY A 186 -16.60 -6.65 12.50
CA GLY A 186 -16.26 -7.92 11.89
C GLY A 186 -17.06 -8.21 10.63
N LEU A 187 -18.37 -7.92 10.65
CA LEU A 187 -19.21 -8.06 9.45
C LEU A 187 -18.76 -7.14 8.32
N THR A 188 -18.39 -5.90 8.63
CA THR A 188 -17.82 -4.97 7.64
C THR A 188 -16.58 -5.57 6.98
N GLU A 189 -15.66 -6.13 7.77
CA GLU A 189 -14.43 -6.74 7.30
C GLU A 189 -14.71 -7.96 6.41
N GLU A 190 -15.62 -8.84 6.84
CA GLU A 190 -16.01 -10.01 6.04
C GLU A 190 -16.66 -9.61 4.71
N MET A 191 -17.50 -8.56 4.70
CA MET A 191 -18.09 -8.04 3.46
C MET A 191 -17.02 -7.50 2.51
N ILE A 192 -16.03 -6.77 3.03
CA ILE A 192 -14.88 -6.30 2.25
C ILE A 192 -14.12 -7.49 1.65
N ALA A 193 -13.82 -8.51 2.47
CA ALA A 193 -13.11 -9.70 2.04
C ALA A 193 -13.89 -10.50 0.98
N GLN A 194 -15.19 -10.68 1.16
CA GLN A 194 -16.03 -11.40 0.18
C GLN A 194 -16.16 -10.65 -1.16
N LEU A 195 -16.36 -9.34 -1.09
CA LEU A 195 -16.47 -8.51 -2.31
C LEU A 195 -15.11 -8.40 -3.03
N GLY A 196 -13.99 -8.34 -2.29
CA GLY A 196 -12.64 -8.30 -2.85
C GLY A 196 -12.29 -9.54 -3.67
N LYS A 197 -12.88 -10.70 -3.34
CA LYS A 197 -12.69 -11.96 -4.09
C LYS A 197 -13.51 -12.01 -5.40
N LEU A 198 -14.43 -11.06 -5.61
CA LEU A 198 -15.22 -10.99 -6.83
C LEU A 198 -14.42 -10.31 -7.93
N ASN A 199 -14.23 -10.98 -9.03
CA ASN A 199 -13.60 -10.50 -10.25
C ASN A 199 -12.53 -9.39 -10.07
N PRO A 200 -11.34 -9.74 -9.60
CA PRO A 200 -10.28 -8.76 -9.29
C PRO A 200 -9.81 -7.94 -10.49
N GLU A 201 -10.13 -8.36 -11.71
CA GLU A 201 -9.83 -7.61 -12.94
C GLU A 201 -10.79 -6.43 -13.17
N GLN A 202 -12.01 -6.51 -12.65
CA GLN A 202 -13.07 -5.52 -12.85
C GLN A 202 -13.44 -4.75 -11.58
N LEU A 203 -13.16 -5.29 -10.39
CA LEU A 203 -13.55 -4.73 -9.11
C LEU A 203 -12.34 -4.54 -8.19
N THR A 204 -12.23 -3.35 -7.63
CA THR A 204 -11.33 -3.05 -6.50
C THR A 204 -12.20 -2.70 -5.31
N VAL A 205 -11.99 -3.35 -4.18
CA VAL A 205 -12.71 -3.05 -2.93
C VAL A 205 -11.76 -2.35 -1.98
N VAL A 206 -12.16 -1.17 -1.51
CA VAL A 206 -11.38 -0.40 -0.53
C VAL A 206 -11.34 -1.17 0.78
N THR A 207 -10.15 -1.33 1.34
CA THR A 207 -9.97 -2.19 2.51
C THR A 207 -10.51 -1.57 3.80
N ARG A 208 -10.63 -2.41 4.83
CA ARG A 208 -11.16 -2.02 6.14
C ARG A 208 -10.36 -0.87 6.78
N ALA A 209 -9.04 -0.89 6.68
CA ALA A 209 -8.20 0.13 7.32
C ALA A 209 -8.49 1.53 6.76
N SER A 210 -8.67 1.64 5.44
CA SER A 210 -9.00 2.91 4.78
C SER A 210 -10.40 3.42 5.13
N VAL A 211 -11.37 2.55 5.35
CA VAL A 211 -12.75 2.97 5.66
C VAL A 211 -13.01 3.13 7.15
N ALA A 212 -12.19 2.57 8.04
CA ALA A 212 -12.41 2.57 9.49
C ALA A 212 -12.52 3.99 10.09
N ARG A 213 -11.79 4.97 9.55
CA ARG A 213 -11.83 6.38 9.97
C ARG A 213 -13.19 7.06 9.75
N TYR A 214 -14.02 6.51 8.87
CA TYR A 214 -15.35 7.06 8.59
C TYR A 214 -16.42 6.51 9.52
N LYS A 215 -16.05 5.71 10.51
CA LYS A 215 -16.97 5.26 11.54
C LYS A 215 -17.48 6.46 12.35
N ARG A 216 -18.80 6.63 12.40
CA ARG A 216 -19.47 7.78 13.07
C ARG A 216 -19.04 9.16 12.53
N THR A 217 -18.61 9.23 11.28
CA THR A 217 -18.27 10.49 10.63
C THR A 217 -19.50 11.32 10.32
N SER A 218 -19.33 12.64 10.27
CA SER A 218 -20.34 13.60 9.77
C SER A 218 -20.18 13.88 8.27
N LEU A 219 -19.18 13.30 7.61
CA LEU A 219 -18.95 13.48 6.18
C LEU A 219 -20.08 12.82 5.36
N SER A 220 -20.48 13.47 4.29
CA SER A 220 -21.43 12.90 3.34
C SER A 220 -20.79 11.75 2.55
N VAL A 221 -21.63 10.83 2.04
CA VAL A 221 -21.17 9.72 1.18
C VAL A 221 -20.40 10.23 -0.03
N ALA A 222 -20.79 11.36 -0.60
CA ALA A 222 -20.09 11.99 -1.72
C ALA A 222 -18.66 12.43 -1.34
N GLN A 223 -18.48 13.03 -0.17
CA GLN A 223 -17.16 13.43 0.32
C GLN A 223 -16.28 12.20 0.57
N ILE A 224 -16.82 11.18 1.25
CA ILE A 224 -16.12 9.93 1.52
C ILE A 224 -15.72 9.24 0.19
N GLY A 225 -16.67 9.14 -0.76
CA GLY A 225 -16.40 8.53 -2.06
C GLY A 225 -15.33 9.27 -2.85
N THR A 226 -15.29 10.61 -2.76
CA THR A 226 -14.25 11.43 -3.39
C THR A 226 -12.89 11.20 -2.73
N GLU A 227 -12.81 11.16 -1.40
CA GLU A 227 -11.56 10.91 -0.66
C GLU A 227 -11.00 9.51 -0.95
N LEU A 228 -11.88 8.51 -1.12
CA LEU A 228 -11.51 7.13 -1.39
C LEU A 228 -11.42 6.81 -2.90
N HIS A 229 -11.67 7.77 -3.77
CA HIS A 229 -11.77 7.56 -5.23
C HIS A 229 -12.72 6.41 -5.59
N ALA A 230 -13.82 6.27 -4.84
CA ALA A 230 -14.79 5.20 -5.01
C ALA A 230 -15.88 5.58 -6.02
N ASP A 231 -16.27 4.64 -6.89
CA ASP A 231 -17.41 4.78 -7.79
C ASP A 231 -18.72 4.49 -7.05
N TYR A 232 -18.64 3.53 -6.10
CA TYR A 232 -19.76 3.10 -5.28
C TYR A 232 -19.38 3.04 -3.81
N VAL A 233 -20.36 3.34 -2.96
CA VAL A 233 -20.27 3.18 -1.52
C VAL A 233 -21.37 2.24 -1.04
N LEU A 234 -20.98 1.20 -0.29
CA LEU A 234 -21.89 0.33 0.44
C LEU A 234 -21.97 0.84 1.88
N GLN A 235 -23.14 1.29 2.30
CA GLN A 235 -23.46 1.58 3.69
C GLN A 235 -24.32 0.49 4.27
N GLY A 236 -24.22 0.26 5.57
CA GLY A 236 -25.09 -0.70 6.22
C GLY A 236 -25.26 -0.44 7.72
N SER A 237 -26.27 -1.07 8.27
CA SER A 237 -26.52 -1.12 9.69
C SER A 237 -26.83 -2.54 10.13
N VAL A 238 -26.48 -2.84 11.38
CA VAL A 238 -26.68 -4.16 11.98
C VAL A 238 -27.46 -3.99 13.28
N ARG A 239 -28.51 -4.76 13.43
CA ARG A 239 -29.24 -4.93 14.69
C ARG A 239 -29.21 -6.38 15.07
N ARG A 240 -28.60 -6.69 16.20
CA ARG A 240 -28.51 -8.03 16.73
C ARG A 240 -29.58 -8.27 17.81
N ALA A 241 -30.21 -9.42 17.76
CA ALA A 241 -31.01 -10.07 18.81
C ALA A 241 -30.31 -11.40 19.19
N PRO A 242 -30.67 -12.09 20.28
CA PRO A 242 -29.96 -13.28 20.72
C PRO A 242 -29.66 -14.30 19.63
N ASP A 243 -30.64 -14.67 18.80
CA ASP A 243 -30.50 -15.70 17.77
C ASP A 243 -30.63 -15.17 16.34
N ARG A 244 -30.91 -13.87 16.17
CA ARG A 244 -31.17 -13.27 14.86
C ARG A 244 -30.36 -11.99 14.65
N VAL A 245 -30.03 -11.78 13.39
CA VAL A 245 -29.36 -10.56 12.95
C VAL A 245 -30.17 -9.95 11.82
N ARG A 246 -30.49 -8.67 11.98
CA ARG A 246 -31.04 -7.85 10.88
C ARG A 246 -29.94 -6.97 10.34
N ILE A 247 -29.70 -7.08 9.02
CA ILE A 247 -28.72 -6.28 8.29
C ILE A 247 -29.48 -5.47 7.26
N THR A 248 -29.30 -4.17 7.24
CA THR A 248 -29.80 -3.29 6.18
C THR A 248 -28.60 -2.75 5.42
N VAL A 249 -28.65 -2.78 4.10
CA VAL A 249 -27.57 -2.35 3.22
C VAL A 249 -28.11 -1.41 2.14
N HIS A 250 -27.29 -0.42 1.77
CA HIS A 250 -27.54 0.57 0.73
C HIS A 250 -26.32 0.67 -0.17
N LEU A 251 -26.49 0.44 -1.46
CA LEU A 251 -25.46 0.65 -2.46
C LEU A 251 -25.70 1.99 -3.16
N ILE A 252 -24.80 2.93 -2.95
CA ILE A 252 -24.91 4.31 -3.42
C ILE A 252 -23.89 4.54 -4.53
N ARG A 253 -24.30 5.10 -5.65
CA ARG A 253 -23.39 5.56 -6.70
C ARG A 253 -22.90 6.96 -6.37
N VAL A 254 -21.59 7.10 -6.20
CA VAL A 254 -20.97 8.34 -5.68
C VAL A 254 -21.19 9.56 -6.58
N PRO A 255 -20.98 9.51 -7.91
CA PRO A 255 -21.15 10.69 -8.76
C PRO A 255 -22.59 11.24 -8.78
N GLU A 256 -23.58 10.36 -8.66
CA GLU A 256 -25.00 10.70 -8.76
C GLU A 256 -25.67 10.87 -7.40
N GLN A 257 -25.01 10.44 -6.31
CA GLN A 257 -25.53 10.41 -4.94
C GLN A 257 -26.91 9.72 -4.85
N THR A 258 -27.10 8.64 -5.64
CA THR A 258 -28.35 7.91 -5.71
C THR A 258 -28.21 6.49 -5.21
N ASP A 259 -29.22 6.04 -4.45
CA ASP A 259 -29.36 4.63 -4.09
C ASP A 259 -29.59 3.81 -5.36
N ARG A 260 -28.63 2.95 -5.69
CA ARG A 260 -28.77 1.96 -6.78
C ARG A 260 -29.55 0.75 -6.33
N TRP A 261 -29.38 0.40 -5.07
CA TRP A 261 -30.02 -0.75 -4.47
C TRP A 261 -30.01 -0.63 -2.95
N SER A 262 -31.08 -1.07 -2.34
CA SER A 262 -31.17 -1.24 -0.89
C SER A 262 -31.96 -2.49 -0.56
N ASP A 263 -31.61 -3.17 0.51
CA ASP A 263 -32.31 -4.35 1.01
C ASP A 263 -32.13 -4.54 2.50
N SER A 264 -33.02 -5.34 3.11
CA SER A 264 -32.96 -5.66 4.53
C SER A 264 -33.13 -7.17 4.72
N TYR A 265 -32.18 -7.76 5.39
CA TYR A 265 -32.10 -9.19 5.66
C TYR A 265 -32.31 -9.47 7.14
N ASP A 266 -33.19 -10.40 7.47
CA ASP A 266 -33.41 -10.89 8.82
C ASP A 266 -33.11 -12.40 8.81
N ARG A 267 -32.01 -12.80 9.46
CA ARG A 267 -31.48 -14.18 9.38
C ARG A 267 -31.03 -14.67 10.76
N GLU A 268 -30.95 -16.00 10.90
CA GLU A 268 -30.28 -16.61 12.03
C GLU A 268 -28.76 -16.45 11.92
N LEU A 269 -28.07 -16.41 13.06
CA LEU A 269 -26.63 -16.20 13.08
C LEU A 269 -25.84 -17.29 12.32
N LYS A 270 -26.35 -18.53 12.33
CA LYS A 270 -25.74 -19.66 11.58
C LYS A 270 -25.76 -19.48 10.05
N ASP A 271 -26.66 -18.65 9.54
CA ASP A 271 -26.81 -18.41 8.08
C ASP A 271 -26.00 -17.21 7.59
N MET A 272 -25.18 -16.60 8.44
CA MET A 272 -24.48 -15.33 8.13
C MET A 272 -23.55 -15.42 6.93
N LEU A 273 -22.75 -16.49 6.81
CA LEU A 273 -21.87 -16.66 5.65
C LEU A 273 -22.66 -16.80 4.34
N THR A 274 -23.75 -17.59 4.36
CA THR A 274 -24.64 -17.72 3.19
C THR A 274 -25.28 -16.38 2.82
N LEU A 275 -25.62 -15.56 3.82
CA LEU A 275 -26.14 -14.22 3.60
C LEU A 275 -25.09 -13.31 2.95
N GLN A 276 -23.87 -13.31 3.46
CA GLN A 276 -22.76 -12.52 2.91
C GLN A 276 -22.51 -12.87 1.44
N ASP A 277 -22.46 -14.15 1.09
CA ASP A 277 -22.33 -14.63 -0.30
C ASP A 277 -23.49 -14.16 -1.19
N SER A 278 -24.71 -14.15 -0.65
CA SER A 278 -25.89 -13.66 -1.38
C SER A 278 -25.84 -12.15 -1.62
N VAL A 279 -25.48 -11.38 -0.60
CA VAL A 279 -25.33 -9.93 -0.70
C VAL A 279 -24.20 -9.56 -1.67
N ALA A 280 -23.05 -10.23 -1.57
CA ALA A 280 -21.92 -10.01 -2.48
C ALA A 280 -22.29 -10.27 -3.95
N ARG A 281 -23.03 -11.37 -4.23
CA ARG A 281 -23.54 -11.66 -5.57
C ARG A 281 -24.50 -10.59 -6.07
N THR A 282 -25.41 -10.14 -5.22
CA THR A 282 -26.35 -9.08 -5.57
C THR A 282 -25.64 -7.79 -5.91
N ILE A 283 -24.65 -7.38 -5.09
CA ILE A 283 -23.85 -6.19 -5.34
C ILE A 283 -23.10 -6.30 -6.67
N ALA A 284 -22.43 -7.44 -6.97
CA ALA A 284 -21.75 -7.65 -8.24
C ALA A 284 -22.68 -7.43 -9.45
N ASN A 285 -23.91 -7.94 -9.36
CA ASN A 285 -24.91 -7.75 -10.40
C ASN A 285 -25.33 -6.28 -10.54
N GLN A 286 -25.51 -5.56 -9.43
CA GLN A 286 -25.92 -4.15 -9.42
C GLN A 286 -24.85 -3.20 -9.98
N ILE A 287 -23.57 -3.53 -9.79
CA ILE A 287 -22.43 -2.76 -10.33
C ILE A 287 -21.93 -3.31 -11.67
N HIS A 288 -22.66 -4.28 -12.27
CA HIS A 288 -22.35 -4.89 -13.56
C HIS A 288 -20.97 -5.56 -13.64
N VAL A 289 -20.47 -6.09 -12.53
CA VAL A 289 -19.24 -6.89 -12.48
C VAL A 289 -19.58 -8.34 -12.85
N ALA A 290 -19.01 -8.81 -13.95
CA ALA A 290 -19.22 -10.18 -14.42
C ALA A 290 -18.48 -11.18 -13.54
N LEU A 291 -19.21 -12.16 -12.98
CA LEU A 291 -18.62 -13.25 -12.22
C LEU A 291 -18.27 -14.43 -13.13
N THR A 292 -17.06 -14.97 -12.96
CA THR A 292 -16.66 -16.19 -13.66
C THR A 292 -17.48 -17.41 -13.17
N PRO A 293 -17.60 -18.49 -13.98
CA PRO A 293 -18.29 -19.71 -13.54
C PRO A 293 -17.75 -20.29 -12.23
N GLY A 294 -16.43 -20.22 -12.01
CA GLY A 294 -15.80 -20.65 -10.76
C GLY A 294 -16.22 -19.79 -9.56
N GLN A 295 -16.26 -18.46 -9.71
CA GLN A 295 -16.73 -17.54 -8.68
C GLN A 295 -18.22 -17.76 -8.36
N GLN A 296 -19.05 -17.93 -9.39
CA GLN A 296 -20.48 -18.25 -9.20
C GLN A 296 -20.67 -19.57 -8.43
N SER A 297 -19.89 -20.61 -8.76
CA SER A 297 -19.93 -21.89 -8.07
C SER A 297 -19.50 -21.75 -6.60
N ARG A 298 -18.43 -20.99 -6.31
CA ARG A 298 -17.97 -20.74 -4.94
C ARG A 298 -19.02 -20.02 -4.08
N LEU A 299 -19.65 -18.98 -4.61
CA LEU A 299 -20.73 -18.25 -3.94
C LEU A 299 -22.02 -19.07 -3.81
N ALA A 300 -22.18 -20.15 -4.57
CA ALA A 300 -23.33 -21.05 -4.47
C ALA A 300 -23.18 -22.13 -3.38
N ILE A 301 -21.95 -22.36 -2.91
CA ILE A 301 -21.68 -23.34 -1.85
C ILE A 301 -22.25 -22.80 -0.53
N ARG A 302 -23.22 -23.51 0.03
CA ARG A 302 -23.78 -23.18 1.32
C ARG A 302 -22.75 -23.52 2.42
N ARG A 303 -22.20 -22.50 3.06
CA ARG A 303 -21.25 -22.63 4.17
C ARG A 303 -22.03 -22.48 5.47
N ASN A 304 -22.28 -23.59 6.15
CA ASN A 304 -22.78 -23.56 7.52
C ASN A 304 -21.57 -23.53 8.46
N VAL A 305 -21.47 -22.47 9.26
CA VAL A 305 -20.52 -22.38 10.37
C VAL A 305 -21.33 -22.34 11.66
N ASP A 306 -20.80 -22.97 12.70
CA ASP A 306 -21.40 -22.85 14.03
C ASP A 306 -21.51 -21.36 14.43
N ALA A 307 -22.67 -20.95 14.95
CA ALA A 307 -22.94 -19.54 15.25
C ALA A 307 -22.01 -18.96 16.31
N GLU A 308 -21.65 -19.74 17.32
CA GLU A 308 -20.71 -19.31 18.38
C GLU A 308 -19.27 -19.30 17.84
N ALA A 309 -18.91 -20.22 16.94
CA ALA A 309 -17.62 -20.21 16.25
C ALA A 309 -17.46 -18.96 15.40
N TYR A 310 -18.50 -18.58 14.65
CA TYR A 310 -18.49 -17.37 13.84
C TYR A 310 -18.36 -16.10 14.70
N GLU A 311 -19.10 -16.02 15.80
CA GLU A 311 -18.99 -14.91 16.74
C GLU A 311 -17.59 -14.81 17.36
N ALA A 312 -17.03 -15.92 17.80
CA ALA A 312 -15.67 -15.95 18.34
C ALA A 312 -14.64 -15.51 17.30
N TYR A 313 -14.78 -15.95 16.04
CA TYR A 313 -13.94 -15.52 14.94
C TYR A 313 -14.01 -13.99 14.72
N LEU A 314 -15.21 -13.39 14.70
CA LEU A 314 -15.35 -11.94 14.56
C LEU A 314 -14.69 -11.17 15.71
N LYS A 315 -14.80 -11.67 16.96
CA LYS A 315 -14.05 -11.12 18.10
C LYS A 315 -12.54 -11.23 17.89
N GLY A 316 -12.07 -12.39 17.40
CA GLY A 316 -10.68 -12.58 17.02
C GLY A 316 -10.19 -11.54 16.03
N ARG A 317 -10.92 -11.32 14.94
CA ARG A 317 -10.61 -10.27 13.94
C ARG A 317 -10.59 -8.86 14.52
N TYR A 318 -11.60 -8.53 15.32
CA TYR A 318 -11.67 -7.24 16.02
C TYR A 318 -10.43 -6.96 16.87
N TYR A 319 -9.99 -7.93 17.70
CA TYR A 319 -8.82 -7.76 18.56
C TYR A 319 -7.50 -7.80 17.78
N TRP A 320 -7.38 -8.63 16.74
CA TRP A 320 -6.25 -8.64 15.82
C TRP A 320 -6.00 -7.26 15.19
N ASN A 321 -7.05 -6.58 14.77
CA ASN A 321 -6.95 -5.27 14.13
C ASN A 321 -6.48 -4.14 15.07
N LYS A 322 -6.48 -4.35 16.38
CA LYS A 322 -5.89 -3.38 17.33
C LYS A 322 -4.37 -3.29 17.26
N ARG A 323 -3.71 -4.30 16.69
CA ARG A 323 -2.25 -4.35 16.46
C ARG A 323 -1.40 -4.12 17.71
N THR A 324 -1.93 -4.41 18.90
CA THR A 324 -1.23 -4.35 20.19
C THR A 324 -0.95 -5.77 20.70
N ALA A 325 0.05 -5.93 21.60
CA ALA A 325 0.34 -7.22 22.24
C ALA A 325 -0.91 -7.81 22.91
N GLU A 326 -1.62 -7.02 23.70
CA GLU A 326 -2.86 -7.44 24.35
C GLU A 326 -3.95 -7.82 23.33
N GLY A 327 -4.08 -7.02 22.26
CA GLY A 327 -5.02 -7.31 21.18
C GLY A 327 -4.73 -8.65 20.51
N MET A 328 -3.46 -8.91 20.15
CA MET A 328 -3.06 -10.18 19.51
C MET A 328 -3.26 -11.39 20.44
N LEU A 329 -2.94 -11.27 21.73
CA LEU A 329 -3.17 -12.34 22.71
C LEU A 329 -4.67 -12.62 22.89
N ARG A 330 -5.52 -11.60 22.96
CA ARG A 330 -6.97 -11.78 23.00
C ARG A 330 -7.51 -12.39 21.71
N ALA A 331 -7.01 -11.96 20.56
CA ALA A 331 -7.39 -12.52 19.25
C ALA A 331 -7.07 -14.02 19.19
N GLN A 332 -5.88 -14.44 19.65
CA GLN A 332 -5.47 -15.84 19.73
C GLN A 332 -6.48 -16.67 20.52
N VAL A 333 -6.92 -16.17 21.69
CA VAL A 333 -7.93 -16.86 22.52
C VAL A 333 -9.25 -17.03 21.76
N TYR A 334 -9.72 -15.98 21.09
CA TYR A 334 -10.98 -16.04 20.36
C TYR A 334 -10.91 -16.92 19.10
N PHE A 335 -9.83 -16.89 18.34
CA PHE A 335 -9.66 -17.82 17.22
C PHE A 335 -9.59 -19.26 17.69
N GLN A 336 -8.94 -19.54 18.83
CA GLN A 336 -8.93 -20.88 19.43
C GLN A 336 -10.33 -21.30 19.88
N GLN A 337 -11.14 -20.40 20.45
CA GLN A 337 -12.54 -20.68 20.78
C GLN A 337 -13.35 -21.02 19.53
N ALA A 338 -13.17 -20.27 18.43
CA ALA A 338 -13.83 -20.55 17.16
C ALA A 338 -13.47 -21.96 16.64
N ILE A 339 -12.19 -22.33 16.67
CA ILE A 339 -11.68 -23.64 16.26
C ILE A 339 -12.25 -24.77 17.14
N ASN A 340 -12.34 -24.56 18.45
CA ASN A 340 -12.87 -25.55 19.36
C ASN A 340 -14.37 -25.82 19.16
N ARG A 341 -15.13 -24.81 18.73
CA ARG A 341 -16.55 -24.90 18.40
C ARG A 341 -16.78 -25.52 17.03
N ASP A 342 -16.01 -25.09 16.04
CA ASP A 342 -16.08 -25.60 14.66
C ASP A 342 -14.68 -25.88 14.12
N PRO A 343 -14.16 -27.11 14.26
CA PRO A 343 -12.85 -27.50 13.74
C PRO A 343 -12.74 -27.46 12.21
N SER A 344 -13.85 -27.25 11.49
CA SER A 344 -13.86 -27.10 10.03
C SER A 344 -13.80 -25.63 9.57
N PHE A 345 -13.72 -24.67 10.49
CA PHE A 345 -13.71 -23.26 10.16
C PHE A 345 -12.31 -22.76 9.82
N GLY A 346 -11.89 -22.92 8.54
CA GLY A 346 -10.53 -22.63 8.04
C GLY A 346 -10.06 -21.19 8.31
N ALA A 347 -10.94 -20.19 8.20
CA ALA A 347 -10.59 -18.78 8.44
C ALA A 347 -10.10 -18.51 9.88
N ALA A 348 -10.63 -19.26 10.87
CA ALA A 348 -10.17 -19.14 12.24
C ALA A 348 -8.73 -19.66 12.43
N TYR A 349 -8.34 -20.68 11.67
CA TYR A 349 -6.96 -21.17 11.66
C TYR A 349 -6.00 -20.19 11.00
N SER A 350 -6.39 -19.54 9.88
CA SER A 350 -5.57 -18.46 9.28
C SER A 350 -5.36 -17.32 10.28
N GLY A 351 -6.44 -16.85 10.94
CA GLY A 351 -6.34 -15.82 11.97
C GLY A 351 -5.45 -16.21 13.15
N LEU A 352 -5.48 -17.48 13.58
CA LEU A 352 -4.60 -18.01 14.64
C LEU A 352 -3.13 -18.03 14.19
N ALA A 353 -2.87 -18.41 12.93
CA ALA A 353 -1.52 -18.39 12.35
C ALA A 353 -0.96 -16.97 12.30
N ASP A 354 -1.75 -16.01 11.80
CA ASP A 354 -1.39 -14.61 11.73
C ASP A 354 -1.08 -14.00 13.10
N CYS A 355 -1.89 -14.34 14.12
CA CYS A 355 -1.64 -13.89 15.49
C CYS A 355 -0.31 -14.40 16.04
N ASN A 356 -0.01 -15.68 15.85
CA ASN A 356 1.24 -16.27 16.35
C ASN A 356 2.46 -15.68 15.62
N SER A 357 2.38 -15.49 14.29
CA SER A 357 3.42 -14.84 13.49
C SER A 357 3.62 -13.37 13.91
N GLY A 358 2.52 -12.62 14.11
CA GLY A 358 2.56 -11.23 14.55
C GLY A 358 3.16 -11.04 15.95
N LEU A 359 2.84 -11.91 16.90
CA LEU A 359 3.43 -11.88 18.25
C LEU A 359 4.95 -12.04 18.22
N THR A 360 5.45 -12.94 17.37
CA THR A 360 6.89 -13.15 17.17
C THR A 360 7.54 -11.97 16.46
N TRP A 361 6.93 -11.51 15.37
CA TRP A 361 7.43 -10.40 14.57
C TRP A 361 7.64 -9.11 15.37
N HIS A 362 6.65 -8.77 16.22
CA HIS A 362 6.71 -7.59 17.07
C HIS A 362 7.55 -7.80 18.35
N GLY A 363 8.21 -8.95 18.50
CA GLY A 363 9.07 -9.25 19.65
C GLY A 363 8.33 -9.39 20.97
N PHE A 364 7.05 -9.78 20.95
CA PHE A 364 6.27 -10.01 22.16
C PHE A 364 6.49 -11.41 22.74
N THR A 365 6.81 -12.38 21.88
CA THR A 365 7.06 -13.79 22.25
C THR A 365 8.27 -14.32 21.49
N SER A 366 8.89 -15.40 22.02
CA SER A 366 9.99 -16.06 21.30
C SER A 366 9.49 -16.83 20.09
N PRO A 367 10.33 -16.98 19.03
CA PRO A 367 9.99 -17.79 17.85
C PRO A 367 9.68 -19.24 18.22
N ALA A 368 10.42 -19.83 19.15
CA ALA A 368 10.23 -21.22 19.60
C ALA A 368 8.85 -21.48 20.21
N GLU A 369 8.22 -20.47 20.79
CA GLU A 369 6.89 -20.60 21.41
C GLU A 369 5.76 -20.55 20.38
N THR A 370 5.86 -19.72 19.36
CA THR A 370 4.73 -19.34 18.50
C THR A 370 4.82 -19.86 17.09
N LEU A 371 6.01 -19.96 16.48
CA LEU A 371 6.13 -20.41 15.07
C LEU A 371 5.60 -21.85 14.85
N PRO A 372 5.85 -22.85 15.72
CA PRO A 372 5.26 -24.17 15.52
C PRO A 372 3.72 -24.16 15.55
N LYS A 373 3.12 -23.30 16.39
CA LYS A 373 1.67 -23.12 16.47
C LYS A 373 1.13 -22.43 15.22
N ALA A 374 1.85 -21.40 14.73
CA ALA A 374 1.51 -20.69 13.50
C ALA A 374 1.54 -21.64 12.30
N HIS A 375 2.60 -22.46 12.18
CA HIS A 375 2.76 -23.43 11.10
C HIS A 375 1.63 -24.47 11.09
N ALA A 376 1.35 -25.07 12.24
CA ALA A 376 0.27 -26.07 12.35
C ALA A 376 -1.09 -25.46 11.97
N ALA A 377 -1.38 -24.24 12.43
CA ALA A 377 -2.62 -23.55 12.11
C ALA A 377 -2.71 -23.20 10.63
N ALA A 378 -1.67 -22.61 10.02
CA ALA A 378 -1.67 -22.24 8.59
C ALA A 378 -1.84 -23.47 7.69
N ARG A 379 -1.17 -24.57 7.98
CA ARG A 379 -1.36 -25.83 7.23
C ARG A 379 -2.77 -26.37 7.36
N LYS A 380 -3.35 -26.32 8.56
CA LYS A 380 -4.74 -26.77 8.77
C LYS A 380 -5.74 -25.90 8.03
N ALA A 381 -5.50 -24.59 7.94
CA ALA A 381 -6.33 -23.69 7.15
C ALA A 381 -6.37 -24.10 5.67
N ILE A 382 -5.20 -24.41 5.06
CA ILE A 382 -5.11 -24.88 3.66
C ILE A 382 -5.74 -26.25 3.47
N GLU A 383 -5.57 -27.18 4.43
CA GLU A 383 -6.22 -28.51 4.39
C GLU A 383 -7.75 -28.37 4.31
N ILE A 384 -8.32 -27.41 5.05
CA ILE A 384 -9.77 -27.15 5.07
C ILE A 384 -10.21 -26.43 3.80
N ASP A 385 -9.50 -25.38 3.36
CA ASP A 385 -9.82 -24.62 2.14
C ASP A 385 -8.56 -24.36 1.30
N PRO A 386 -8.22 -25.26 0.36
CA PRO A 386 -7.06 -25.09 -0.52
C PRO A 386 -7.18 -23.93 -1.53
N GLN A 387 -8.31 -23.23 -1.55
CA GLN A 387 -8.53 -22.06 -2.41
C GLN A 387 -8.56 -20.75 -1.61
N SER A 388 -8.23 -20.77 -0.34
CA SER A 388 -8.15 -19.57 0.50
C SER A 388 -6.83 -18.83 0.26
N ALA A 389 -6.90 -17.64 -0.34
CA ALA A 389 -5.75 -16.75 -0.50
C ALA A 389 -5.13 -16.37 0.85
N GLU A 390 -5.97 -16.16 1.87
CA GLU A 390 -5.54 -15.84 3.22
C GLU A 390 -4.73 -16.99 3.84
N ALA A 391 -5.20 -18.24 3.68
CA ALA A 391 -4.50 -19.40 4.24
C ALA A 391 -3.11 -19.59 3.61
N HIS A 392 -3.01 -19.41 2.28
CA HIS A 392 -1.73 -19.46 1.57
C HIS A 392 -0.80 -18.31 1.98
N ALA A 393 -1.32 -17.08 2.13
CA ALA A 393 -0.52 -15.95 2.61
C ALA A 393 -0.04 -16.13 4.05
N SER A 394 -0.90 -16.66 4.94
CA SER A 394 -0.52 -16.99 6.33
C SER A 394 0.58 -18.06 6.37
N LEU A 395 0.48 -19.12 5.55
CA LEU A 395 1.53 -20.14 5.48
C LEU A 395 2.84 -19.56 4.90
N ALA A 396 2.75 -18.73 3.87
CA ALA A 396 3.92 -18.07 3.29
C ALA A 396 4.67 -17.23 4.32
N LEU A 397 3.95 -16.44 5.14
CA LEU A 397 4.54 -15.64 6.22
C LEU A 397 5.23 -16.50 7.29
N VAL A 398 4.63 -17.63 7.65
CA VAL A 398 5.25 -18.57 8.61
C VAL A 398 6.52 -19.18 8.03
N LEU A 399 6.49 -19.64 6.77
CA LEU A 399 7.65 -20.23 6.09
C LEU A 399 8.79 -19.22 5.91
N ASP A 400 8.46 -17.94 5.68
CA ASP A 400 9.41 -16.83 5.66
C ASP A 400 10.13 -16.69 7.02
N HIS A 401 9.41 -16.73 8.12
CA HIS A 401 9.97 -16.69 9.46
C HIS A 401 10.76 -17.96 9.83
N GLU A 402 10.47 -19.10 9.19
CA GLU A 402 11.21 -20.36 9.34
C GLU A 402 12.41 -20.47 8.39
N TRP A 403 12.63 -19.47 7.53
CA TRP A 403 13.69 -19.42 6.51
C TRP A 403 13.56 -20.50 5.43
N ASP A 404 12.33 -20.94 5.15
CA ASP A 404 12.02 -21.79 4.00
C ASP A 404 11.61 -20.94 2.79
N TRP A 405 12.60 -20.25 2.22
CA TRP A 405 12.41 -19.27 1.16
C TRP A 405 11.71 -19.80 -0.10
N PRO A 406 12.03 -21.00 -0.60
CA PRO A 406 11.37 -21.49 -1.81
C PRO A 406 9.89 -21.78 -1.61
N GLN A 407 9.52 -22.38 -0.47
CA GLN A 407 8.12 -22.65 -0.17
C GLN A 407 7.36 -21.34 0.14
N ALA A 408 7.97 -20.41 0.88
CA ALA A 408 7.37 -19.10 1.16
C ALA A 408 7.01 -18.36 -0.14
N GLU A 409 7.94 -18.30 -1.13
CA GLU A 409 7.66 -17.65 -2.41
C GLU A 409 6.54 -18.33 -3.20
N ALA A 410 6.51 -19.66 -3.20
CA ALA A 410 5.47 -20.43 -3.88
C ALA A 410 4.09 -20.15 -3.28
N GLU A 411 3.99 -20.10 -1.96
CA GLU A 411 2.75 -19.83 -1.25
C GLU A 411 2.29 -18.36 -1.40
N PHE A 412 3.20 -17.37 -1.38
CA PHE A 412 2.85 -15.98 -1.71
C PHE A 412 2.31 -15.85 -3.12
N LYS A 413 2.98 -16.44 -4.11
CA LYS A 413 2.50 -16.44 -5.50
C LYS A 413 1.15 -17.13 -5.63
N ARG A 414 0.93 -18.22 -4.88
CA ARG A 414 -0.36 -18.91 -4.87
C ARG A 414 -1.46 -18.04 -4.28
N ALA A 415 -1.21 -17.35 -3.17
CA ALA A 415 -2.16 -16.40 -2.57
C ALA A 415 -2.56 -15.31 -3.57
N LEU A 416 -1.58 -14.69 -4.26
CA LEU A 416 -1.82 -13.63 -5.25
C LEU A 416 -2.48 -14.14 -6.55
N GLN A 417 -2.32 -15.42 -6.92
CA GLN A 417 -3.09 -16.03 -7.99
C GLN A 417 -4.56 -16.24 -7.62
N LEU A 418 -4.82 -16.59 -6.35
CA LEU A 418 -6.17 -16.81 -5.84
C LEU A 418 -6.93 -15.50 -5.61
N ASP A 419 -6.26 -14.48 -5.11
CA ASP A 419 -6.77 -13.14 -4.91
C ASP A 419 -5.73 -12.06 -5.24
N PRO A 420 -5.69 -11.54 -6.47
CA PRO A 420 -4.77 -10.47 -6.89
C PRO A 420 -5.03 -9.12 -6.21
N ASN A 421 -6.12 -8.96 -5.47
CA ASN A 421 -6.45 -7.73 -4.72
C ASN A 421 -6.20 -7.89 -3.20
N TYR A 422 -5.60 -8.98 -2.77
CA TYR A 422 -5.30 -9.18 -1.35
C TYR A 422 -4.11 -8.33 -0.90
N ALA A 423 -4.39 -7.13 -0.41
CA ALA A 423 -3.37 -6.12 -0.03
C ALA A 423 -2.31 -6.67 0.95
N ASN A 424 -2.71 -7.50 1.93
CA ASN A 424 -1.75 -8.10 2.87
C ASN A 424 -0.80 -9.10 2.18
N ALA A 425 -1.25 -9.87 1.19
CA ALA A 425 -0.36 -10.76 0.45
C ALA A 425 0.69 -9.98 -0.34
N HIS A 426 0.30 -8.88 -1.02
CA HIS A 426 1.25 -7.97 -1.67
C HIS A 426 2.23 -7.37 -0.66
N HIS A 427 1.73 -6.92 0.49
CA HIS A 427 2.55 -6.37 1.56
C HIS A 427 3.59 -7.38 2.07
N TRP A 428 3.19 -8.61 2.43
CA TRP A 428 4.09 -9.64 2.95
C TRP A 428 5.03 -10.19 1.88
N TYR A 429 4.55 -10.35 0.64
CA TYR A 429 5.42 -10.75 -0.47
C TYR A 429 6.47 -9.68 -0.79
N GLY A 430 6.11 -8.39 -0.72
CA GLY A 430 7.07 -7.29 -0.82
C GLY A 430 8.13 -7.34 0.29
N ASP A 431 7.78 -7.80 1.50
CA ASP A 431 8.73 -8.04 2.57
C ASP A 431 9.73 -9.14 2.24
N TYR A 432 9.21 -10.31 1.91
CA TYR A 432 10.00 -11.44 1.42
C TYR A 432 10.99 -11.03 0.31
N LEU A 433 10.51 -10.28 -0.69
CA LEU A 433 11.36 -9.80 -1.79
C LEU A 433 12.48 -8.87 -1.32
N SER A 434 12.21 -7.99 -0.35
CA SER A 434 13.23 -7.11 0.27
C SER A 434 14.29 -7.92 1.00
N ILE A 435 13.89 -8.91 1.79
CA ILE A 435 14.77 -9.84 2.50
C ILE A 435 15.70 -10.58 1.51
N ARG A 436 15.15 -10.96 0.35
CA ARG A 436 15.91 -11.61 -0.74
C ARG A 436 16.76 -10.64 -1.58
N GLY A 437 16.82 -9.35 -1.23
CA GLY A 437 17.55 -8.33 -1.97
C GLY A 437 16.93 -7.92 -3.31
N ARG A 438 15.70 -8.37 -3.61
CA ARG A 438 14.94 -8.08 -4.84
C ARG A 438 14.16 -6.76 -4.67
N HIS A 439 14.90 -5.67 -4.40
CA HIS A 439 14.31 -4.40 -3.96
C HIS A 439 13.36 -3.77 -4.97
N ASP A 440 13.66 -3.84 -6.28
CA ASP A 440 12.79 -3.27 -7.33
C ASP A 440 11.43 -3.97 -7.35
N GLU A 441 11.41 -5.31 -7.26
CA GLU A 441 10.18 -6.09 -7.21
C GLU A 441 9.43 -5.85 -5.90
N ALA A 442 10.14 -5.71 -4.78
CA ALA A 442 9.56 -5.38 -3.49
C ALA A 442 8.82 -4.04 -3.51
N LEU A 443 9.38 -3.03 -4.17
CA LEU A 443 8.76 -1.71 -4.33
C LEU A 443 7.50 -1.77 -5.23
N VAL A 444 7.50 -2.62 -6.25
CA VAL A 444 6.29 -2.86 -7.07
C VAL A 444 5.17 -3.45 -6.22
N GLU A 445 5.47 -4.45 -5.40
CA GLU A 445 4.47 -5.09 -4.53
C GLU A 445 4.02 -4.14 -3.41
N ALA A 446 4.93 -3.34 -2.82
CA ALA A 446 4.58 -2.31 -1.85
C ALA A 446 3.64 -1.25 -2.45
N LYS A 447 3.90 -0.82 -3.69
CA LYS A 447 3.01 0.11 -4.40
C LYS A 447 1.62 -0.49 -4.62
N LYS A 448 1.52 -1.75 -5.06
CA LYS A 448 0.23 -2.43 -5.21
C LYS A 448 -0.53 -2.51 -3.90
N ALA A 449 0.16 -2.85 -2.79
CA ALA A 449 -0.46 -2.87 -1.48
C ALA A 449 -1.02 -1.50 -1.07
N LEU A 450 -0.25 -0.41 -1.31
CA LEU A 450 -0.69 0.96 -1.06
C LEU A 450 -1.85 1.39 -1.98
N ASP A 451 -1.82 1.02 -3.26
CA ASP A 451 -2.90 1.32 -4.20
C ASP A 451 -4.21 0.62 -3.80
N LEU A 452 -4.11 -0.59 -3.22
CA LEU A 452 -5.25 -1.36 -2.71
C LEU A 452 -5.75 -0.85 -1.35
N ASP A 453 -4.84 -0.37 -0.48
CA ASP A 453 -5.17 0.07 0.89
C ASP A 453 -4.37 1.32 1.28
N PRO A 454 -4.70 2.50 0.69
CA PRO A 454 -3.88 3.71 0.80
C PRO A 454 -3.84 4.33 2.21
N LEU A 455 -4.82 4.04 3.06
CA LEU A 455 -4.91 4.58 4.41
C LEU A 455 -4.51 3.58 5.50
N ASN A 456 -3.96 2.44 5.11
CA ASN A 456 -3.50 1.41 6.04
C ASN A 456 -2.14 1.79 6.63
N LEU A 457 -2.14 2.10 7.91
CA LEU A 457 -0.94 2.53 8.64
C LEU A 457 0.18 1.47 8.59
N MET A 458 -0.18 0.18 8.66
CA MET A 458 0.81 -0.91 8.57
C MET A 458 1.42 -0.97 7.17
N ILE A 459 0.60 -0.99 6.13
CA ILE A 459 1.08 -1.04 4.73
C ILE A 459 1.93 0.20 4.44
N GLY A 460 1.48 1.40 4.87
CA GLY A 460 2.24 2.64 4.72
C GLY A 460 3.61 2.60 5.41
N THR A 461 3.64 2.12 6.65
CA THR A 461 4.89 1.99 7.43
C THR A 461 5.85 1.00 6.78
N TRP A 462 5.35 -0.18 6.40
CA TRP A 462 6.23 -1.20 5.83
C TRP A 462 6.61 -0.91 4.37
N ALA A 463 5.86 -0.09 3.64
CA ALA A 463 6.34 0.48 2.38
C ALA A 463 7.57 1.38 2.62
N ALA A 464 7.59 2.16 3.72
CA ALA A 464 8.78 2.91 4.13
C ALA A 464 9.98 1.99 4.42
N LEU A 465 9.77 0.82 5.05
CA LEU A 465 10.83 -0.18 5.25
C LEU A 465 11.43 -0.67 3.92
N ARG A 466 10.61 -0.85 2.86
CA ARG A 466 11.14 -1.24 1.52
C ARG A 466 12.08 -0.20 0.97
N TYR A 467 11.71 1.09 1.07
CA TYR A 467 12.62 2.19 0.70
C TYR A 467 13.89 2.22 1.57
N TYR A 468 13.75 2.02 2.88
CA TYR A 468 14.87 1.96 3.81
C TYR A 468 15.87 0.85 3.46
N LEU A 469 15.38 -0.39 3.24
CA LEU A 469 16.21 -1.52 2.87
C LEU A 469 16.86 -1.35 1.48
N ALA A 470 16.18 -0.67 0.57
CA ALA A 470 16.73 -0.25 -0.73
C ALA A 470 17.70 0.94 -0.64
N ARG A 471 18.05 1.43 0.56
CA ARG A 471 18.92 2.61 0.81
C ARG A 471 18.34 3.95 0.29
N ASN A 472 17.09 3.99 -0.09
CA ASN A 472 16.38 5.22 -0.45
C ASN A 472 15.78 5.88 0.80
N TYR A 473 16.65 6.41 1.67
CA TYR A 473 16.24 6.98 2.95
C TYR A 473 15.34 8.21 2.80
N ALA A 474 15.51 8.99 1.72
CA ALA A 474 14.64 10.12 1.45
C ALA A 474 13.18 9.70 1.23
N ALA A 475 12.96 8.69 0.39
CA ALA A 475 11.60 8.15 0.17
C ALA A 475 11.06 7.43 1.43
N ALA A 476 11.92 6.76 2.22
CA ALA A 476 11.52 6.15 3.48
C ALA A 476 11.02 7.20 4.50
N ILE A 477 11.73 8.34 4.62
CA ILE A 477 11.35 9.47 5.47
C ILE A 477 10.01 10.06 5.02
N GLU A 478 9.85 10.31 3.72
CA GLU A 478 8.60 10.85 3.15
C GLU A 478 7.42 9.91 3.42
N GLN A 479 7.56 8.63 3.11
CA GLN A 479 6.50 7.65 3.32
C GLN A 479 6.14 7.48 4.80
N SER A 480 7.13 7.49 5.70
CA SER A 480 6.89 7.43 7.15
C SER A 480 6.12 8.65 7.64
N ARG A 481 6.48 9.86 7.18
CA ARG A 481 5.74 11.10 7.49
C ARG A 481 4.30 11.05 7.00
N ASN A 482 4.07 10.60 5.77
CA ASN A 482 2.72 10.43 5.24
C ASN A 482 1.87 9.50 6.11
N THR A 483 2.47 8.44 6.67
CA THR A 483 1.78 7.53 7.59
C THR A 483 1.50 8.20 8.94
N ILE A 484 2.43 9.00 9.48
CA ILE A 484 2.24 9.78 10.72
C ILE A 484 1.16 10.86 10.56
N GLU A 485 1.01 11.46 9.38
CA GLU A 485 -0.07 12.39 9.08
C GLU A 485 -1.46 11.73 9.15
N LEU A 486 -1.56 10.43 8.85
CA LEU A 486 -2.81 9.68 9.00
C LEU A 486 -3.13 9.38 10.47
N ASP A 487 -2.12 9.05 11.28
CA ASP A 487 -2.23 8.84 12.73
C ASP A 487 -0.90 9.15 13.43
N SER A 488 -0.86 10.27 14.13
CA SER A 488 0.33 10.74 14.86
C SER A 488 0.69 9.89 16.09
N ASN A 489 -0.13 8.91 16.48
CA ASN A 489 0.14 8.00 17.58
C ASN A 489 0.60 6.60 17.10
N PHE A 490 0.81 6.42 15.80
CA PHE A 490 1.21 5.13 15.26
C PHE A 490 2.70 4.87 15.45
N ALA A 491 3.05 4.18 16.53
CA ALA A 491 4.43 3.95 17.00
C ALA A 491 5.37 3.40 15.93
N ALA A 492 4.90 2.47 15.07
CA ALA A 492 5.74 1.86 14.05
C ALA A 492 6.18 2.84 12.95
N ALA A 493 5.36 3.85 12.63
CA ALA A 493 5.76 4.88 11.66
C ALA A 493 6.85 5.80 12.22
N HIS A 494 6.77 6.16 13.50
CA HIS A 494 7.85 6.89 14.20
C HIS A 494 9.13 6.06 14.27
N LEU A 495 9.03 4.73 14.48
CA LEU A 495 10.18 3.84 14.45
C LEU A 495 10.92 3.94 13.11
N LEU A 496 10.21 3.70 12.00
CA LEU A 496 10.80 3.74 10.65
C LEU A 496 11.32 5.12 10.26
N LEU A 497 10.63 6.20 10.66
CA LEU A 497 11.10 7.56 10.46
C LEU A 497 12.43 7.79 11.19
N GLY A 498 12.51 7.36 12.45
CA GLY A 498 13.71 7.48 13.27
C GLY A 498 14.89 6.68 12.72
N GLU A 499 14.69 5.41 12.38
CA GLU A 499 15.70 4.57 11.72
C GLU A 499 16.19 5.19 10.41
N SER A 500 15.26 5.72 9.60
CA SER A 500 15.59 6.36 8.33
C SER A 500 16.43 7.62 8.53
N TYR A 501 16.14 8.44 9.55
CA TYR A 501 16.97 9.59 9.90
C TYR A 501 18.37 9.17 10.35
N VAL A 502 18.49 8.13 11.18
CA VAL A 502 19.80 7.62 11.64
C VAL A 502 20.65 7.23 10.44
N GLN A 503 20.11 6.44 9.52
CA GLN A 503 20.84 5.98 8.33
C GLN A 503 21.11 7.09 7.31
N ALA A 504 20.29 8.16 7.32
CA ALA A 504 20.53 9.36 6.53
C ALA A 504 21.58 10.31 7.16
N GLY A 505 22.24 9.92 8.25
CA GLY A 505 23.26 10.72 8.94
C GLY A 505 22.70 11.83 9.85
N MET A 506 21.46 11.70 10.30
CA MET A 506 20.75 12.66 11.16
C MET A 506 20.32 12.00 12.49
N PRO A 507 21.25 11.43 13.28
CA PRO A 507 20.91 10.60 14.44
C PRO A 507 20.16 11.37 15.54
N GLU A 508 20.37 12.67 15.70
CA GLU A 508 19.63 13.47 16.69
C GLU A 508 18.15 13.60 16.34
N LYS A 509 17.82 13.77 15.04
CA LYS A 509 16.42 13.73 14.59
C LYS A 509 15.84 12.33 14.77
N GLY A 510 16.63 11.31 14.46
CA GLY A 510 16.26 9.91 14.66
C GLY A 510 15.93 9.63 16.12
N LEU A 511 16.70 10.12 17.07
CA LEU A 511 16.46 9.93 18.52
C LEU A 511 15.09 10.45 18.95
N VAL A 512 14.66 11.62 18.47
CA VAL A 512 13.35 12.20 18.82
C VAL A 512 12.22 11.27 18.40
N GLU A 513 12.27 10.76 17.17
CA GLU A 513 11.24 9.87 16.64
C GLU A 513 11.26 8.49 17.32
N LEU A 514 12.45 7.94 17.58
CA LEU A 514 12.59 6.64 18.25
C LEU A 514 12.16 6.68 19.71
N GLN A 515 12.37 7.80 20.41
CA GLN A 515 11.84 8.01 21.76
C GLN A 515 10.31 8.11 21.75
N SER A 516 9.73 8.80 20.77
CA SER A 516 8.28 8.84 20.56
C SER A 516 7.71 7.43 20.28
N ALA A 517 8.34 6.69 19.38
CA ALA A 517 7.96 5.31 19.08
C ALA A 517 8.01 4.40 20.33
N THR A 518 9.07 4.52 21.12
CA THR A 518 9.23 3.73 22.35
C THR A 518 8.15 4.08 23.38
N SER A 519 7.83 5.35 23.57
CA SER A 519 6.76 5.81 24.46
C SER A 519 5.39 5.30 24.01
N LEU A 520 5.05 5.46 22.74
CA LEU A 520 3.78 5.05 22.16
C LEU A 520 3.59 3.52 22.18
N SER A 521 4.68 2.75 22.07
CA SER A 521 4.64 1.27 22.08
C SER A 521 4.62 0.63 23.47
N GLY A 522 4.54 1.40 24.55
CA GLY A 522 4.65 0.88 25.91
C GLY A 522 6.03 0.29 26.22
N SER A 523 7.08 0.94 25.76
CA SER A 523 8.48 0.54 25.93
C SER A 523 8.79 -0.85 25.36
N ASN A 524 8.34 -1.11 24.13
CA ASN A 524 8.67 -2.33 23.41
C ASN A 524 10.21 -2.46 23.29
N PRO A 525 10.84 -3.60 23.70
CA PRO A 525 12.27 -3.80 23.63
C PRO A 525 12.87 -3.65 22.23
N LEU A 526 12.13 -4.02 21.19
CA LEU A 526 12.56 -3.86 19.81
C LEU A 526 12.77 -2.37 19.47
N TYR A 527 11.85 -1.50 19.89
CA TYR A 527 11.94 -0.05 19.66
C TYR A 527 13.01 0.60 20.53
N LEU A 528 13.13 0.16 21.78
CA LEU A 528 14.18 0.61 22.69
C LEU A 528 15.59 0.27 22.15
N ALA A 529 15.75 -0.88 21.48
CA ALA A 529 17.01 -1.22 20.84
C ALA A 529 17.42 -0.19 19.78
N GLN A 530 16.47 0.32 18.99
CA GLN A 530 16.77 1.34 17.97
C GLN A 530 17.16 2.70 18.59
N VAL A 531 16.65 3.03 19.78
CA VAL A 531 17.16 4.18 20.54
C VAL A 531 18.64 3.99 20.89
N GLY A 532 19.05 2.78 21.28
CA GLY A 532 20.45 2.42 21.52
C GLY A 532 21.31 2.56 20.27
N VAL A 533 20.82 2.11 19.10
CA VAL A 533 21.49 2.29 17.80
C VAL A 533 21.67 3.77 17.47
N ALA A 534 20.64 4.60 17.70
CA ALA A 534 20.71 6.03 17.45
C ALA A 534 21.70 6.75 18.38
N TYR A 535 21.73 6.41 19.67
CA TYR A 535 22.75 6.93 20.60
C TYR A 535 24.16 6.56 20.14
N ALA A 536 24.41 5.31 19.79
CA ALA A 536 25.71 4.86 19.29
C ALA A 536 26.11 5.62 18.02
N SER A 537 25.18 5.81 17.09
CA SER A 537 25.39 6.54 15.83
C SER A 537 25.65 8.04 16.04
N ALA A 538 25.10 8.62 17.12
CA ALA A 538 25.38 10.00 17.57
C ALA A 538 26.67 10.14 18.37
N GLY A 539 27.45 9.06 18.55
CA GLY A 539 28.69 9.06 19.38
C GLY A 539 28.45 9.06 20.89
N LYS A 540 27.22 8.88 21.36
CA LYS A 540 26.79 8.84 22.77
C LYS A 540 26.92 7.43 23.32
N LYS A 541 28.15 7.00 23.54
CA LYS A 541 28.50 5.62 23.90
C LYS A 541 27.91 5.19 25.24
N GLU A 542 27.98 6.05 26.24
CA GLU A 542 27.50 5.77 27.60
C GLU A 542 26.01 5.53 27.61
N GLU A 543 25.24 6.35 26.89
CA GLU A 543 23.78 6.20 26.77
C GLU A 543 23.41 4.92 26.00
N ALA A 544 24.14 4.58 24.95
CA ALA A 544 23.94 3.32 24.22
C ALA A 544 24.19 2.10 25.14
N LEU A 545 25.24 2.13 25.98
CA LEU A 545 25.51 1.06 26.95
C LEU A 545 24.46 1.00 28.07
N GLN A 546 23.86 2.12 28.47
CA GLN A 546 22.72 2.13 29.40
C GLN A 546 21.49 1.42 28.80
N ILE A 547 21.20 1.66 27.52
CA ILE A 547 20.11 0.95 26.83
C ILE A 547 20.39 -0.57 26.79
N ILE A 548 21.62 -1.00 26.52
CA ILE A 548 21.99 -2.43 26.58
C ILE A 548 21.68 -3.01 27.96
N GLY A 549 22.09 -2.34 29.05
CA GLY A 549 21.82 -2.77 30.43
C GLY A 549 20.31 -2.86 30.72
N GLN A 550 19.51 -1.92 30.23
CA GLN A 550 18.05 -1.95 30.36
C GLN A 550 17.44 -3.16 29.63
N LEU A 551 17.88 -3.42 28.38
CA LEU A 551 17.41 -4.57 27.60
C LEU A 551 17.78 -5.90 28.25
N GLN A 552 19.01 -6.04 28.75
CA GLN A 552 19.46 -7.23 29.49
C GLN A 552 18.66 -7.45 30.78
N THR A 553 18.38 -6.38 31.53
CA THR A 553 17.51 -6.47 32.70
C THR A 553 16.08 -6.89 32.32
N THR A 554 15.56 -6.35 31.22
CA THR A 554 14.22 -6.65 30.71
C THR A 554 14.10 -8.09 30.26
N SER A 555 15.17 -8.70 29.74
CA SER A 555 15.18 -10.09 29.25
C SER A 555 14.87 -11.13 30.31
N SER A 556 15.03 -10.79 31.60
CA SER A 556 14.64 -11.67 32.72
C SER A 556 13.12 -11.77 32.92
N ARG A 557 12.33 -10.89 32.32
CA ARG A 557 10.88 -10.78 32.53
C ARG A 557 10.04 -10.98 31.26
N ARG A 558 10.59 -10.66 30.11
CA ARG A 558 9.94 -10.79 28.79
C ARG A 558 10.96 -11.02 27.69
N TYR A 559 10.51 -11.53 26.58
CA TYR A 559 11.38 -11.74 25.43
C TYR A 559 12.02 -10.43 24.96
N VAL A 560 13.32 -10.45 24.74
CA VAL A 560 14.13 -9.40 24.13
C VAL A 560 14.94 -10.03 23.01
N SER A 561 14.69 -9.62 21.76
CA SER A 561 15.39 -10.17 20.61
C SER A 561 16.91 -9.91 20.70
N PRO A 562 17.76 -10.93 20.64
CA PRO A 562 19.22 -10.75 20.63
C PRO A 562 19.72 -9.95 19.42
N TYR A 563 18.95 -9.93 18.33
CA TYR A 563 19.27 -9.16 17.12
C TYR A 563 19.38 -7.65 17.39
N GLY A 564 18.48 -7.09 18.22
CA GLY A 564 18.53 -5.67 18.59
C GLY A 564 19.81 -5.32 19.38
N LEU A 565 20.27 -6.21 20.25
CA LEU A 565 21.54 -6.03 20.96
C LEU A 565 22.74 -6.07 19.99
N ALA A 566 22.70 -6.97 19.00
CA ALA A 566 23.71 -7.02 17.95
C ALA A 566 23.78 -5.71 17.14
N GLN A 567 22.62 -5.11 16.82
CA GLN A 567 22.56 -3.82 16.13
C GLN A 567 23.19 -2.68 16.94
N ILE A 568 22.95 -2.62 18.26
CA ILE A 568 23.57 -1.59 19.11
C ILE A 568 25.09 -1.75 19.13
N TYR A 569 25.61 -2.98 19.32
CA TYR A 569 27.04 -3.22 19.30
C TYR A 569 27.67 -2.98 17.93
N ALA A 570 26.94 -3.26 16.85
CA ALA A 570 27.39 -2.92 15.49
C ALA A 570 27.53 -1.40 15.30
N ALA A 571 26.58 -0.61 15.81
CA ALA A 571 26.63 0.85 15.77
C ALA A 571 27.76 1.41 16.66
N LEU A 572 28.04 0.77 17.81
CA LEU A 572 29.20 1.09 18.68
C LEU A 572 30.53 0.66 18.07
N ASN A 573 30.54 -0.01 16.92
CA ASN A 573 31.73 -0.59 16.28
C ASN A 573 32.45 -1.64 17.13
N ASP A 574 31.75 -2.31 18.05
CA ASP A 574 32.24 -3.45 18.82
C ASP A 574 32.01 -4.75 18.04
N LYS A 575 33.02 -5.13 17.27
CA LYS A 575 32.96 -6.28 16.34
C LYS A 575 32.69 -7.59 17.09
N GLU A 576 33.36 -7.83 18.21
CA GLU A 576 33.28 -9.10 18.92
C GLU A 576 31.90 -9.29 19.57
N GLN A 577 31.39 -8.25 20.23
CA GLN A 577 30.03 -8.32 20.78
C GLN A 577 28.97 -8.39 19.68
N THR A 578 29.15 -7.72 18.55
CA THR A 578 28.24 -7.84 17.39
C THR A 578 28.09 -9.30 16.98
N PHE A 579 29.19 -10.02 16.73
CA PHE A 579 29.12 -11.42 16.31
C PHE A 579 28.66 -12.37 17.41
N ASN A 580 28.97 -12.08 18.67
CA ASN A 580 28.43 -12.85 19.78
C ASN A 580 26.90 -12.80 19.83
N TRP A 581 26.33 -11.60 19.74
CA TRP A 581 24.87 -11.43 19.78
C TRP A 581 24.17 -11.88 18.50
N LEU A 582 24.80 -11.76 17.32
CA LEU A 582 24.28 -12.35 16.08
C LEU A 582 24.22 -13.88 16.14
N ARG A 583 25.24 -14.51 16.77
CA ARG A 583 25.20 -15.98 16.98
C ARG A 583 24.05 -16.37 17.90
N ILE A 584 23.87 -15.66 19.01
CA ILE A 584 22.74 -15.89 19.92
C ILE A 584 21.41 -15.67 19.19
N ALA A 585 21.29 -14.65 18.36
CA ALA A 585 20.10 -14.38 17.56
C ALA A 585 19.80 -15.50 16.54
N ASN A 586 20.86 -16.06 15.94
CA ASN A 586 20.74 -17.20 15.03
C ASN A 586 20.30 -18.48 15.77
N ASP A 587 20.87 -18.76 16.93
CA ASP A 587 20.51 -19.92 17.78
C ASP A 587 19.07 -19.81 18.30
N ASP A 588 18.61 -18.61 18.63
CA ASP A 588 17.23 -18.27 19.03
C ASP A 588 16.24 -18.28 17.86
N ARG A 589 16.74 -18.38 16.61
CA ARG A 589 15.96 -18.22 15.37
C ARG A 589 15.17 -16.92 15.35
N ALA A 590 15.78 -15.82 15.87
CA ALA A 590 15.14 -14.52 15.88
C ALA A 590 14.70 -14.13 14.46
N VAL A 591 13.41 -13.80 14.30
CA VAL A 591 12.83 -13.54 12.96
C VAL A 591 13.54 -12.43 12.20
N TRP A 592 14.09 -11.44 12.91
CA TRP A 592 14.85 -10.33 12.32
C TRP A 592 16.20 -10.75 11.72
N MET A 593 16.68 -11.98 11.98
CA MET A 593 17.85 -12.55 11.29
C MET A 593 17.62 -12.70 9.79
N SER A 594 16.38 -12.79 9.33
CA SER A 594 16.02 -12.79 7.90
C SER A 594 16.50 -11.52 7.18
N TYR A 595 16.61 -10.38 7.88
CA TYR A 595 17.09 -9.12 7.30
C TYR A 595 18.61 -8.97 7.31
N LEU A 596 19.38 -9.91 7.89
CA LEU A 596 20.82 -9.77 8.10
C LEU A 596 21.58 -9.34 6.84
N ALA A 597 21.23 -9.91 5.69
CA ALA A 597 21.88 -9.60 4.41
C ALA A 597 21.59 -8.19 3.87
N VAL A 598 20.47 -7.59 4.28
CA VAL A 598 19.99 -6.31 3.71
C VAL A 598 19.95 -5.16 4.72
N ASP A 599 20.10 -5.45 6.03
CA ASP A 599 20.11 -4.44 7.07
C ASP A 599 21.33 -3.51 6.96
N PRO A 600 21.13 -2.17 6.82
CA PRO A 600 22.22 -1.21 6.68
C PRO A 600 23.14 -1.13 7.89
N VAL A 601 22.67 -1.46 9.09
CA VAL A 601 23.45 -1.40 10.33
C VAL A 601 24.70 -2.31 10.26
N PHE A 602 24.59 -3.43 9.55
CA PHE A 602 25.67 -4.42 9.41
C PHE A 602 26.52 -4.26 8.14
N GLU A 603 26.35 -3.20 7.36
CA GLU A 603 27.03 -2.99 6.07
C GLU A 603 28.55 -3.20 6.16
N ARG A 604 29.19 -2.68 7.21
CA ARG A 604 30.64 -2.77 7.42
C ARG A 604 31.16 -4.19 7.69
N TYR A 605 30.27 -5.12 8.06
CA TYR A 605 30.64 -6.50 8.40
C TYR A 605 30.42 -7.50 7.26
N ARG A 606 29.89 -7.08 6.13
CA ARG A 606 29.50 -7.98 5.02
C ARG A 606 30.66 -8.78 4.46
N SER A 607 31.91 -8.26 4.49
CA SER A 607 33.10 -8.95 4.03
C SER A 607 33.73 -9.89 5.08
N ASP A 608 33.24 -9.89 6.34
CA ASP A 608 33.74 -10.79 7.39
C ASP A 608 33.23 -12.21 7.17
N GLN A 609 34.13 -13.21 7.29
CA GLN A 609 33.78 -14.61 7.09
C GLN A 609 32.67 -15.08 8.04
N ARG A 610 32.70 -14.64 9.31
CA ARG A 610 31.66 -14.96 10.30
C ARG A 610 30.29 -14.45 9.88
N PHE A 611 30.25 -13.27 9.24
CA PHE A 611 29.00 -12.71 8.70
C PHE A 611 28.47 -13.56 7.54
N GLN A 612 29.35 -13.99 6.64
CA GLN A 612 29.00 -14.87 5.53
C GLN A 612 28.51 -16.24 6.01
N ASP A 613 29.10 -16.76 7.11
CA ASP A 613 28.63 -18.02 7.73
C ASP A 613 27.22 -17.86 8.31
N LEU A 614 26.93 -16.74 8.97
CA LEU A 614 25.57 -16.43 9.46
C LEU A 614 24.57 -16.26 8.31
N ILE A 615 24.93 -15.58 7.22
CA ILE A 615 24.07 -15.47 6.03
C ILE A 615 23.74 -16.86 5.46
N ARG A 616 24.72 -17.78 5.42
CA ARG A 616 24.49 -19.18 5.00
C ARG A 616 23.58 -19.94 5.97
N SER A 617 23.72 -19.73 7.29
CA SER A 617 22.90 -20.41 8.30
C SER A 617 21.41 -20.04 8.19
N VAL A 618 21.10 -18.80 7.82
CA VAL A 618 19.74 -18.34 7.54
C VAL A 618 19.32 -18.57 6.07
N ARG A 619 20.12 -19.30 5.27
CA ARG A 619 19.83 -19.67 3.89
C ARG A 619 19.56 -18.48 2.95
N LEU A 620 20.14 -17.32 3.21
CA LEU A 620 19.96 -16.12 2.37
C LEU A 620 20.84 -16.11 1.12
N LEU A 621 21.94 -16.85 1.11
CA LEU A 621 22.72 -17.14 -0.09
C LEU A 621 22.15 -18.39 -0.80
N PRO A 622 22.19 -18.42 -2.16
CA PRO A 622 21.80 -19.59 -2.92
C PRO A 622 22.67 -20.81 -2.62
#